data_dcbbd931611223553c394b83f42c6ada
#
_entry.id   dcbbd931611223553c394b83f42c6ada
#
_cell.length_a   1.000
_cell.length_b   1.000
_cell.length_c   1.000
_cell.angle_alpha   90.00
_cell.angle_beta   90.00
_cell.angle_gamma   90.00
#
_symmetry.space_group_name_H-M   'P 1'
#
loop_
_entity.id
_entity.type
_entity.pdbx_description
1 polymer ?
#
loop_
_entity_poly.entity_id
_entity_poly.type
_entity_poly.pdbx_seq_one_letter_code
_entity_poly.pdbx_strand_id
1 'polypeptide(L)'
;MIMSMTGFGKTETQWEDKNLSIEIRSLNSKNADINLRTPSYLREMDTEIRKRIAKQLYRGKIDLNIFIEFNGQNAPSTINTAVVKSYMDQLKTISDGSESEMMAIAMRLPDTLSSERETLQETEKEAIYTLIGQVLKDIENYRTDEGNALEKDFKK
;
A
#
# COMPACT_ATOMS: atom_id res chain seq x y z
N MET A 1 8.77 26.86 21.53
CA MET A 1 7.70 25.83 21.50
C MET A 1 8.30 24.43 21.59
N ILE A 2 7.78 23.61 22.43
CA ILE A 2 8.19 22.22 22.57
C ILE A 2 7.39 21.37 21.57
N MET A 3 8.08 20.53 20.85
CA MET A 3 7.48 19.64 19.87
C MET A 3 7.77 18.19 20.22
N SER A 4 6.74 17.37 20.32
CA SER A 4 6.93 15.94 20.55
C SER A 4 7.50 15.27 19.30
N MET A 5 8.37 14.28 19.50
CA MET A 5 8.91 13.45 18.42
C MET A 5 8.06 12.20 18.15
N THR A 6 7.11 11.90 19.05
CA THR A 6 6.19 10.78 18.85
C THR A 6 4.90 11.25 18.17
N GLY A 7 4.26 10.37 17.44
CA GLY A 7 3.01 10.70 16.81
C GLY A 7 2.41 9.51 16.08
N PHE A 8 1.13 9.64 15.75
CA PHE A 8 0.38 8.63 15.02
C PHE A 8 -0.62 9.33 14.11
N GLY A 9 -0.77 8.81 12.91
CA GLY A 9 -1.78 9.27 11.98
C GLY A 9 -2.32 8.11 11.17
N LYS A 10 -3.59 8.16 10.84
CA LYS A 10 -4.24 7.17 10.00
C LYS A 10 -5.31 7.85 9.15
N THR A 11 -5.36 7.49 7.87
CA THR A 11 -6.42 7.96 6.99
C THR A 11 -6.83 6.83 6.04
N GLU A 12 -8.08 6.87 5.62
CA GLU A 12 -8.65 5.89 4.72
C GLU A 12 -9.45 6.61 3.64
N THR A 13 -9.44 6.05 2.45
CA THR A 13 -10.30 6.50 1.36
C THR A 13 -10.66 5.34 0.46
N GLN A 14 -11.72 5.52 -0.30
CA GLN A 14 -12.09 4.57 -1.34
C GLN A 14 -11.68 5.15 -2.69
N TRP A 15 -10.98 4.34 -3.48
CA TRP A 15 -10.59 4.68 -4.83
C TRP A 15 -11.02 3.55 -5.75
N GLU A 16 -12.02 3.80 -6.59
CA GLU A 16 -12.64 2.77 -7.43
C GLU A 16 -13.12 1.57 -6.60
N ASP A 17 -12.59 0.38 -6.88
CA ASP A 17 -12.94 -0.86 -6.18
C ASP A 17 -11.96 -1.20 -5.06
N LYS A 18 -11.19 -0.22 -4.60
CA LYS A 18 -10.18 -0.41 -3.56
C LYS A 18 -10.44 0.48 -2.37
N ASN A 19 -10.17 -0.04 -1.18
CA ASN A 19 -10.02 0.77 0.03
C ASN A 19 -8.54 0.99 0.29
N LEU A 20 -8.14 2.26 0.31
CA LEU A 20 -6.77 2.65 0.60
C LEU A 20 -6.72 3.11 2.05
N SER A 21 -5.82 2.52 2.82
CA SER A 21 -5.58 2.91 4.21
C SER A 21 -4.11 3.21 4.39
N ILE A 22 -3.80 4.36 4.96
CA ILE A 22 -2.42 4.76 5.25
C ILE A 22 -2.30 5.00 6.74
N GLU A 23 -1.32 4.35 7.34
CA GLU A 23 -1.03 4.46 8.76
C GLU A 23 0.43 4.86 8.94
N ILE A 24 0.69 5.87 9.75
CA ILE A 24 2.03 6.34 10.02
C ILE A 24 2.26 6.46 11.51
N ARG A 25 3.43 6.00 11.98
CA ARG A 25 3.86 6.12 13.36
C ARG A 25 5.22 6.78 13.40
N SER A 26 5.40 7.68 14.33
CA SER A 26 6.66 8.36 14.56
C SER A 26 7.12 8.12 15.99
N LEU A 27 8.36 7.69 16.16
CA LEU A 27 8.97 7.44 17.46
C LEU A 27 10.24 8.27 17.60
N ASN A 28 10.57 8.62 18.85
CA ASN A 28 11.81 9.32 19.14
C ASN A 28 13.01 8.46 18.76
N SER A 29 13.92 9.06 17.99
CA SER A 29 15.19 8.44 17.63
C SER A 29 16.20 9.54 17.34
N LYS A 30 17.47 9.27 17.60
CA LYS A 30 18.54 10.19 17.29
C LYS A 30 18.80 10.29 15.79
N ASN A 31 18.52 9.23 15.07
CA ASN A 31 18.73 9.13 13.63
C ASN A 31 17.41 9.13 12.89
N ALA A 32 17.41 9.66 11.68
CA ALA A 32 16.29 9.51 10.78
C ALA A 32 16.26 8.09 10.23
N ASP A 33 15.15 7.39 10.45
CA ASP A 33 14.94 6.04 9.94
C ASP A 33 13.50 5.94 9.44
N ILE A 34 13.35 5.64 8.16
CA ILE A 34 12.03 5.58 7.52
C ILE A 34 11.81 4.17 7.00
N ASN A 35 10.82 3.50 7.56
CA ASN A 35 10.38 2.18 7.11
C ASN A 35 9.08 2.32 6.35
N LEU A 36 9.06 1.85 5.11
CA LEU A 36 7.86 1.83 4.29
C LEU A 36 7.42 0.39 4.07
N ARG A 37 6.15 0.13 4.32
CA ARG A 37 5.51 -1.13 3.98
C ARG A 37 4.39 -0.84 3.00
N THR A 38 4.64 -1.14 1.74
CA THR A 38 3.72 -0.86 0.66
C THR A 38 3.49 -2.12 -0.18
N PRO A 39 2.32 -2.25 -0.80
CA PRO A 39 2.14 -3.31 -1.79
C PRO A 39 3.19 -3.22 -2.90
N SER A 40 3.54 -4.35 -3.47
CA SER A 40 4.63 -4.44 -4.45
C SER A 40 4.46 -3.52 -5.65
N TYR A 41 3.24 -3.33 -6.13
CA TYR A 41 2.99 -2.48 -7.29
C TYR A 41 3.15 -0.97 -7.00
N LEU A 42 3.25 -0.59 -5.73
CA LEU A 42 3.49 0.80 -5.32
C LEU A 42 4.97 1.10 -5.07
N ARG A 43 5.86 0.15 -5.28
CA ARG A 43 7.29 0.33 -4.99
C ARG A 43 7.93 1.47 -5.79
N GLU A 44 7.43 1.76 -6.97
CA GLU A 44 7.94 2.90 -7.75
C GLU A 44 7.73 4.24 -7.05
N MET A 45 6.80 4.31 -6.09
CA MET A 45 6.53 5.51 -5.30
C MET A 45 7.41 5.64 -4.06
N ASP A 46 8.14 4.60 -3.68
CA ASP A 46 8.87 4.55 -2.41
C ASP A 46 9.83 5.72 -2.24
N THR A 47 10.63 6.02 -3.26
CA THR A 47 11.61 7.10 -3.20
C THR A 47 10.95 8.45 -2.97
N GLU A 48 9.87 8.73 -3.68
CA GLU A 48 9.15 9.99 -3.53
C GLU A 48 8.45 10.09 -2.18
N ILE A 49 7.86 8.98 -1.71
CA ILE A 49 7.24 8.92 -0.39
C ILE A 49 8.27 9.22 0.70
N ARG A 50 9.45 8.61 0.62
CA ARG A 50 10.55 8.84 1.57
C ARG A 50 10.97 10.31 1.58
N LYS A 51 11.09 10.92 0.42
CA LYS A 51 11.44 12.34 0.30
C LYS A 51 10.40 13.23 0.97
N ARG A 52 9.13 12.96 0.76
CA ARG A 52 8.02 13.73 1.35
C ARG A 52 8.00 13.60 2.86
N ILE A 53 8.22 12.41 3.39
CA ILE A 53 8.29 12.17 4.83
C ILE A 53 9.51 12.89 5.42
N ALA A 54 10.68 12.74 4.83
CA ALA A 54 11.91 13.35 5.32
C ALA A 54 11.84 14.88 5.31
N LYS A 55 11.17 15.46 4.32
CA LYS A 55 11.00 16.90 4.21
C LYS A 55 10.12 17.47 5.32
N GLN A 56 9.10 16.73 5.72
CA GLN A 56 8.10 17.19 6.67
C GLN A 56 8.39 16.75 8.10
N LEU A 57 8.95 15.56 8.29
CA LEU A 57 9.30 14.99 9.59
C LEU A 57 10.81 14.78 9.63
N TYR A 58 11.53 15.75 10.09
CA TYR A 58 13.00 15.86 9.95
C TYR A 58 13.78 14.69 10.52
N ARG A 59 13.35 14.07 11.59
CA ARG A 59 14.08 12.98 12.24
C ARG A 59 13.13 12.15 13.09
N GLY A 60 13.61 10.99 13.52
CA GLY A 60 12.87 10.02 14.29
C GLY A 60 12.70 8.73 13.51
N LYS A 61 12.23 7.71 14.17
CA LYS A 61 11.88 6.46 13.52
C LYS A 61 10.45 6.56 13.02
N ILE A 62 10.28 6.46 11.71
CA ILE A 62 8.98 6.62 11.07
C ILE A 62 8.62 5.32 10.38
N ASP A 63 7.48 4.76 10.74
CA ASP A 63 6.91 3.58 10.10
C ASP A 63 5.65 4.01 9.35
N LEU A 64 5.63 3.83 8.04
CA LEU A 64 4.47 4.11 7.21
C LEU A 64 4.01 2.82 6.55
N ASN A 65 2.75 2.49 6.73
CA ASN A 65 2.13 1.32 6.14
C ASN A 65 1.00 1.74 5.22
N ILE A 66 0.98 1.19 4.02
CA ILE A 66 -0.11 1.37 3.08
C ILE A 66 -0.81 0.03 2.91
N PHE A 67 -2.09 -0.01 3.24
CA PHE A 67 -2.92 -1.20 3.11
C PHE A 67 -3.94 -0.97 2.00
N ILE A 68 -4.11 -1.98 1.16
CA ILE A 68 -5.09 -1.93 0.09
C ILE A 68 -5.98 -3.17 0.19
N GLU A 69 -7.29 -2.93 0.30
CA GLU A 69 -8.29 -3.98 0.25
C GLU A 69 -9.11 -3.80 -1.02
N PHE A 70 -9.32 -4.89 -1.74
CA PHE A 70 -10.19 -4.88 -2.90
C PHE A 70 -11.62 -5.05 -2.44
N ASN A 71 -12.43 -4.03 -2.71
CA ASN A 71 -13.86 -4.08 -2.46
C ASN A 71 -14.58 -4.49 -3.73
N GLY A 72 -15.60 -5.27 -3.57
CA GLY A 72 -16.52 -5.53 -4.64
C GLY A 72 -16.38 -6.89 -5.27
N GLN A 73 -17.00 -7.02 -6.41
CA GLN A 73 -17.25 -8.29 -7.07
C GLN A 73 -16.08 -8.77 -7.92
N ASN A 74 -15.03 -7.98 -7.99
CA ASN A 74 -13.90 -8.28 -8.86
C ASN A 74 -12.81 -9.05 -8.11
N ALA A 75 -12.34 -10.13 -8.70
CA ALA A 75 -11.24 -10.91 -8.16
C ALA A 75 -9.94 -10.08 -8.16
N PRO A 76 -9.01 -10.31 -7.21
CA PRO A 76 -7.72 -9.61 -7.18
C PRO A 76 -6.78 -9.99 -8.33
N SER A 77 -7.05 -11.09 -8.99
CA SER A 77 -6.26 -11.57 -10.13
C SER A 77 -7.17 -11.88 -11.31
N THR A 78 -6.61 -11.74 -12.51
CA THR A 78 -7.31 -12.06 -13.75
C THR A 78 -6.77 -13.37 -14.33
N ILE A 79 -7.64 -14.21 -14.83
CA ILE A 79 -7.23 -15.46 -15.48
C ILE A 79 -6.61 -15.12 -16.85
N ASN A 80 -5.40 -15.63 -17.09
CA ASN A 80 -4.71 -15.47 -18.36
C ASN A 80 -5.24 -16.52 -19.33
N THR A 81 -6.31 -16.18 -20.03
CA THR A 81 -7.05 -17.13 -20.89
C THR A 81 -6.20 -17.71 -22.01
N ALA A 82 -5.29 -16.93 -22.59
CA ALA A 82 -4.41 -17.41 -23.66
C ALA A 82 -3.49 -18.51 -23.17
N VAL A 83 -2.90 -18.32 -21.98
CA VAL A 83 -2.01 -19.32 -21.37
C VAL A 83 -2.78 -20.58 -21.00
N VAL A 84 -3.95 -20.44 -20.40
CA VAL A 84 -4.80 -21.58 -20.03
C VAL A 84 -5.21 -22.38 -21.25
N LYS A 85 -5.64 -21.73 -22.33
CA LYS A 85 -6.00 -22.40 -23.58
C LYS A 85 -4.81 -23.14 -24.20
N SER A 86 -3.62 -22.55 -24.17
CA SER A 86 -2.41 -23.18 -24.65
C SER A 86 -2.11 -24.46 -23.88
N TYR A 87 -2.22 -24.43 -22.56
CA TYR A 87 -2.05 -25.63 -21.74
C TYR A 87 -3.10 -26.70 -22.02
N MET A 88 -4.36 -26.28 -22.19
CA MET A 88 -5.42 -27.23 -22.54
C MET A 88 -5.16 -27.93 -23.87
N ASP A 89 -4.71 -27.20 -24.89
CA ASP A 89 -4.38 -27.77 -26.19
C ASP A 89 -3.23 -28.75 -26.06
N GLN A 90 -2.21 -28.45 -25.28
CA GLN A 90 -1.10 -29.37 -25.05
C GLN A 90 -1.55 -30.63 -24.31
N LEU A 91 -2.43 -30.49 -23.33
CA LEU A 91 -2.96 -31.64 -22.61
C LEU A 91 -3.79 -32.55 -23.50
N LYS A 92 -4.54 -31.99 -24.43
CA LYS A 92 -5.33 -32.76 -25.40
C LYS A 92 -4.49 -33.62 -26.32
N THR A 93 -3.24 -33.25 -26.58
CA THR A 93 -2.32 -34.07 -27.38
C THR A 93 -1.84 -35.30 -26.65
N ILE A 94 -1.98 -35.31 -25.31
CA ILE A 94 -1.50 -36.41 -24.47
C ILE A 94 -2.62 -37.34 -24.06
N SER A 95 -3.79 -36.83 -23.80
CA SER A 95 -4.92 -37.61 -23.27
C SER A 95 -6.26 -37.02 -23.74
N ASP A 96 -7.25 -37.90 -23.89
CA ASP A 96 -8.63 -37.51 -24.20
C ASP A 96 -9.44 -37.33 -22.92
N GLY A 97 -9.37 -36.17 -22.35
CA GLY A 97 -10.20 -35.81 -21.19
C GLY A 97 -11.31 -34.84 -21.57
N SER A 98 -12.27 -34.65 -20.67
CA SER A 98 -13.28 -33.61 -20.85
C SER A 98 -12.65 -32.22 -20.75
N GLU A 99 -13.27 -31.22 -21.34
CA GLU A 99 -12.78 -29.84 -21.24
C GLU A 99 -12.69 -29.37 -19.80
N SER A 100 -13.66 -29.75 -18.95
CA SER A 100 -13.64 -29.40 -17.53
C SER A 100 -12.44 -29.97 -16.78
N GLU A 101 -12.09 -31.22 -17.07
CA GLU A 101 -10.92 -31.88 -16.47
C GLU A 101 -9.63 -31.21 -16.94
N MET A 102 -9.53 -30.92 -18.23
CA MET A 102 -8.37 -30.26 -18.80
C MET A 102 -8.18 -28.86 -18.25
N MET A 103 -9.28 -28.12 -18.07
CA MET A 103 -9.23 -26.78 -17.46
C MET A 103 -8.77 -26.85 -16.01
N ALA A 104 -9.27 -27.80 -15.22
CA ALA A 104 -8.87 -27.96 -13.83
C ALA A 104 -7.37 -28.23 -13.69
N ILE A 105 -6.80 -29.04 -14.60
CA ILE A 105 -5.37 -29.32 -14.61
C ILE A 105 -4.60 -28.09 -15.07
N ALA A 106 -5.03 -27.43 -16.14
CA ALA A 106 -4.35 -26.26 -16.69
C ALA A 106 -4.25 -25.12 -15.68
N MET A 107 -5.27 -24.92 -14.85
CA MET A 107 -5.27 -23.87 -13.84
C MET A 107 -4.25 -24.07 -12.73
N ARG A 108 -3.69 -25.26 -12.59
CA ARG A 108 -2.61 -25.57 -11.64
C ARG A 108 -1.22 -25.33 -12.20
N LEU A 109 -1.13 -25.05 -13.48
CA LEU A 109 0.16 -24.82 -14.16
C LEU A 109 0.58 -23.35 -14.01
N PRO A 110 1.89 -23.05 -14.21
CA PRO A 110 2.41 -21.70 -14.00
C PRO A 110 1.79 -20.65 -14.92
N ASP A 111 1.79 -19.41 -14.47
CA ASP A 111 1.40 -18.22 -15.25
C ASP A 111 -0.05 -18.17 -15.71
N THR A 112 -0.93 -18.92 -15.05
CA THR A 112 -2.35 -18.95 -15.38
C THR A 112 -3.14 -17.77 -14.81
N LEU A 113 -2.58 -17.08 -13.81
CA LEU A 113 -3.17 -15.89 -13.22
C LEU A 113 -2.29 -14.69 -13.49
N SER A 114 -2.93 -13.57 -13.77
CA SER A 114 -2.26 -12.29 -14.02
C SER A 114 -2.73 -11.27 -13.01
N SER A 115 -1.80 -10.53 -12.41
CA SER A 115 -2.11 -9.44 -11.48
C SER A 115 -2.13 -8.09 -12.19
N GLU A 116 -2.79 -7.99 -13.33
CA GLU A 116 -2.90 -6.74 -14.09
C GLU A 116 -3.55 -5.62 -13.29
N ARG A 117 -4.32 -5.96 -12.26
CA ARG A 117 -4.92 -4.98 -11.35
C ARG A 117 -3.91 -4.26 -10.48
N GLU A 118 -2.71 -4.76 -10.39
CA GLU A 118 -1.61 -4.15 -9.66
C GLU A 118 -0.86 -3.13 -10.50
N THR A 119 -1.39 -2.74 -11.65
CA THR A 119 -0.82 -1.66 -12.44
C THR A 119 -1.22 -0.32 -11.83
N LEU A 120 -0.22 0.47 -11.48
CA LEU A 120 -0.41 1.77 -10.86
C LEU A 120 -0.82 2.83 -11.89
N GLN A 121 -1.99 3.44 -11.69
CA GLN A 121 -2.48 4.52 -12.54
C GLN A 121 -2.09 5.87 -11.97
N GLU A 122 -1.98 6.89 -12.82
CA GLU A 122 -1.62 8.25 -12.38
C GLU A 122 -2.63 8.83 -11.40
N THR A 123 -3.93 8.59 -11.61
CA THR A 123 -4.96 9.04 -10.68
C THR A 123 -4.83 8.37 -9.32
N GLU A 124 -4.43 7.10 -9.29
CA GLU A 124 -4.18 6.38 -8.05
C GLU A 124 -2.96 6.96 -7.31
N LYS A 125 -1.87 7.27 -8.03
CA LYS A 125 -0.70 7.94 -7.45
C LYS A 125 -1.10 9.25 -6.79
N GLU A 126 -1.87 10.08 -7.48
CA GLU A 126 -2.33 11.35 -6.93
C GLU A 126 -3.16 11.16 -5.67
N ALA A 127 -4.07 10.19 -5.66
CA ALA A 127 -4.87 9.86 -4.49
C ALA A 127 -3.99 9.45 -3.31
N ILE A 128 -2.99 8.60 -3.55
CA ILE A 128 -2.06 8.13 -2.52
C ILE A 128 -1.23 9.29 -1.98
N TYR A 129 -0.68 10.15 -2.85
CA TYR A 129 0.09 11.31 -2.40
C TYR A 129 -0.76 12.28 -1.59
N THR A 130 -2.02 12.49 -1.97
CA THR A 130 -2.94 13.33 -1.22
C THR A 130 -3.18 12.77 0.18
N LEU A 131 -3.39 11.45 0.30
CA LEU A 131 -3.58 10.80 1.59
C LEU A 131 -2.32 10.88 2.45
N ILE A 132 -1.15 10.70 1.86
CA ILE A 132 0.13 10.82 2.57
C ILE A 132 0.28 12.24 3.11
N GLY A 133 -0.02 13.24 2.30
CA GLY A 133 0.00 14.64 2.73
C GLY A 133 -0.93 14.91 3.91
N GLN A 134 -2.15 14.36 3.88
CA GLN A 134 -3.11 14.48 4.98
C GLN A 134 -2.59 13.83 6.25
N VAL A 135 -2.07 12.61 6.14
CA VAL A 135 -1.55 11.88 7.29
C VAL A 135 -0.34 12.57 7.91
N LEU A 136 0.55 13.11 7.08
CA LEU A 136 1.70 13.87 7.57
C LEU A 136 1.28 15.14 8.28
N LYS A 137 0.26 15.81 7.77
CA LYS A 137 -0.29 16.99 8.41
C LYS A 137 -0.94 16.64 9.76
N ASP A 138 -1.67 15.54 9.81
CA ASP A 138 -2.29 15.05 11.04
C ASP A 138 -1.25 14.73 12.11
N ILE A 139 -0.15 14.09 11.72
CA ILE A 139 0.91 13.75 12.67
C ILE A 139 1.66 14.99 13.16
N GLU A 140 1.84 15.99 12.31
CA GLU A 140 2.40 17.27 12.74
C GLU A 140 1.50 17.96 13.77
N ASN A 141 0.20 17.98 13.51
CA ASN A 141 -0.77 18.55 14.46
C ASN A 141 -0.75 17.79 15.77
N TYR A 142 -0.70 16.47 15.74
CA TYR A 142 -0.61 15.63 16.91
C TYR A 142 0.64 15.95 17.74
N ARG A 143 1.79 16.06 17.09
CA ARG A 143 3.07 16.37 17.74
C ARG A 143 3.07 17.77 18.34
N THR A 144 2.49 18.73 17.66
CA THR A 144 2.35 20.10 18.14
C THR A 144 1.42 20.17 19.35
N ASP A 145 0.28 19.50 19.30
CA ASP A 145 -0.67 19.46 20.40
C ASP A 145 -0.06 18.79 21.64
N GLU A 146 0.65 17.69 21.46
CA GLU A 146 1.35 17.03 22.56
C GLU A 146 2.44 17.91 23.15
N GLY A 147 3.21 18.58 22.31
CA GLY A 147 4.25 19.52 22.73
C GLY A 147 3.64 20.70 23.52
N ASN A 148 2.52 21.24 23.07
CA ASN A 148 1.83 22.32 23.75
C ASN A 148 1.30 21.88 25.11
N ALA A 149 0.78 20.67 25.23
CA ALA A 149 0.33 20.11 26.51
C ALA A 149 1.49 20.00 27.50
N LEU A 150 2.65 19.48 27.06
CA LEU A 150 3.86 19.40 27.87
C LEU A 150 4.34 20.78 28.32
N GLU A 151 4.33 21.74 27.43
CA GLU A 151 4.73 23.12 27.72
C GLU A 151 3.84 23.74 28.80
N LYS A 152 2.52 23.51 28.73
CA LYS A 152 1.57 23.98 29.77
C LYS A 152 1.86 23.36 31.13
N ASP A 153 2.18 22.06 31.14
CA ASP A 153 2.50 21.37 32.40
C ASP A 153 3.76 21.96 33.06
N PHE A 154 4.77 22.31 32.28
CA PHE A 154 5.98 22.92 32.79
C PHE A 154 5.76 24.36 33.30
N LYS A 155 4.77 25.05 32.80
CA LYS A 155 4.47 26.44 33.20
C LYS A 155 3.62 26.53 34.46
N LYS A 156 3.12 25.44 34.96
CA LYS A 156 2.43 25.40 36.25
C LYS A 156 3.42 25.41 37.37
#